data_ba6cec5e2930c8137fc843a9ef260212
#
_entry.id   ba6cec5e2930c8137fc843a9ef260212
#
_cell.length_a   1.000
_cell.length_b   1.000
_cell.length_c   1.000
_cell.angle_alpha   90.00
_cell.angle_beta   90.00
_cell.angle_gamma   90.00
#
_symmetry.space_group_name_H-M   'P 1'
#
loop_
_entity.id
_entity.type
_entity.pdbx_description
1 polymer ?
#
loop_
_entity_poly.entity_id
_entity_poly.type
_entity_poly.pdbx_seq_one_letter_code
_entity_poly.pdbx_strand_id
1 'polypeptide(L)'
;LILPQPKKYEGTYRGTVISKQDPKKQMRVQVRVAEIFSGIPDKYLPWATYQLPLGSRPGNGGIIPVQVGDIVWVRFDAGDSRQPIIVAAASSMPGGKPNLPDDVWQGPDSYQHKRAEGEPAPDTPGYAEDVVFKQHNGLIQLTQGGSIRVTQLSSGTAIEILPDGTILLHGENAITMSAPTRIKMTCGASSLEMTPGNIKAQSPRIDFN
;
A
#
# COMPACT_ATOMS: atom_id res chain seq x y z
N LEU A 1 51.17 1.81 19.58
CA LEU A 1 50.61 2.23 18.27
C LEU A 1 49.09 2.29 18.44
N ILE A 2 48.53 3.49 18.54
CA ILE A 2 47.07 3.66 18.57
C ILE A 2 46.62 3.59 17.11
N LEU A 3 45.99 2.50 16.72
CA LEU A 3 45.38 2.40 15.38
C LEU A 3 44.20 3.39 15.30
N PRO A 4 44.07 4.11 14.18
CA PRO A 4 42.96 5.01 13.99
C PRO A 4 41.67 4.21 14.06
N GLN A 5 40.74 4.64 14.95
CA GLN A 5 39.44 4.03 15.04
C GLN A 5 38.66 4.25 13.72
N PRO A 6 37.97 3.22 13.23
CA PRO A 6 37.16 3.40 12.02
C PRO A 6 36.12 4.48 12.24
N LYS A 7 35.93 5.33 11.23
CA LYS A 7 34.91 6.38 11.27
C LYS A 7 33.53 5.75 11.46
N LYS A 8 32.84 6.15 12.52
CA LYS A 8 31.46 5.75 12.78
C LYS A 8 30.48 6.78 12.20
N TYR A 9 29.41 6.30 11.60
CA TYR A 9 28.32 7.10 11.05
C TYR A 9 27.07 6.91 11.88
N GLU A 10 26.86 7.83 12.81
CA GLU A 10 25.71 7.86 13.70
C GLU A 10 24.60 8.75 13.12
N GLY A 11 23.33 8.42 13.37
CA GLY A 11 22.17 9.13 12.83
C GLY A 11 21.59 8.51 11.57
N THR A 12 20.72 9.27 10.89
CA THR A 12 20.05 8.89 9.65
C THR A 12 20.47 9.80 8.50
N TYR A 13 20.63 9.20 7.34
CA TYR A 13 21.11 9.86 6.11
C TYR A 13 20.10 9.66 5.00
N ARG A 14 19.97 10.64 4.11
CA ARG A 14 19.21 10.44 2.87
C ARG A 14 20.02 9.60 1.90
N GLY A 15 19.38 8.60 1.32
CA GLY A 15 19.98 7.76 0.29
C GLY A 15 19.03 7.56 -0.88
N THR A 16 19.60 7.29 -2.04
CA THR A 16 18.86 6.90 -3.24
C THR A 16 19.06 5.42 -3.50
N VAL A 17 17.99 4.69 -3.78
CA VAL A 17 18.06 3.27 -4.16
C VAL A 17 18.60 3.17 -5.57
N ILE A 18 19.71 2.41 -5.73
CA ILE A 18 20.43 2.27 -6.99
C ILE A 18 20.16 0.92 -7.65
N SER A 19 20.07 -0.15 -6.85
CA SER A 19 19.84 -1.50 -7.37
C SER A 19 19.05 -2.34 -6.37
N LYS A 20 18.14 -3.17 -6.91
CA LYS A 20 17.41 -4.21 -6.16
C LYS A 20 17.78 -5.63 -6.61
N GLN A 21 18.81 -5.76 -7.42
CA GLN A 21 19.25 -7.02 -8.00
C GLN A 21 20.19 -7.77 -7.05
N ASP A 22 19.68 -8.14 -5.85
CA ASP A 22 20.47 -8.88 -4.86
C ASP A 22 20.82 -10.29 -5.37
N PRO A 23 22.11 -10.59 -5.61
CA PRO A 23 22.53 -11.89 -6.13
C PRO A 23 22.26 -13.04 -5.16
N LYS A 24 22.13 -12.74 -3.87
CA LYS A 24 21.79 -13.73 -2.83
C LYS A 24 20.28 -13.88 -2.60
N LYS A 25 19.42 -13.08 -3.27
CA LYS A 25 17.96 -13.06 -3.11
C LYS A 25 17.50 -12.90 -1.63
N GLN A 26 18.21 -12.09 -0.87
CA GLN A 26 17.96 -11.83 0.55
C GLN A 26 17.16 -10.54 0.78
N MET A 27 16.44 -10.05 -0.24
CA MET A 27 15.64 -8.82 -0.18
C MET A 27 16.46 -7.58 0.23
N ARG A 28 17.73 -7.49 -0.20
CA ARG A 28 18.59 -6.34 0.03
C ARG A 28 18.63 -5.45 -1.21
N VAL A 29 18.96 -4.20 -1.02
CA VAL A 29 19.12 -3.22 -2.10
C VAL A 29 20.43 -2.46 -1.93
N GLN A 30 20.96 -1.91 -3.01
CA GLN A 30 22.08 -0.99 -2.92
C GLN A 30 21.56 0.44 -2.83
N VAL A 31 22.10 1.21 -1.89
CA VAL A 31 21.72 2.60 -1.67
C VAL A 31 22.95 3.49 -1.76
N ARG A 32 22.79 4.66 -2.39
CA ARG A 32 23.79 5.71 -2.43
C ARG A 32 23.44 6.78 -1.41
N VAL A 33 24.28 6.91 -0.40
CA VAL A 33 24.30 8.05 0.53
C VAL A 33 25.46 8.94 0.07
N ALA A 34 25.14 10.09 -0.51
CA ALA A 34 26.11 10.93 -1.21
C ALA A 34 27.28 11.38 -0.32
N GLU A 35 26.98 11.72 0.94
CA GLU A 35 27.97 12.21 1.90
C GLU A 35 28.96 11.13 2.36
N ILE A 36 28.61 9.84 2.21
CA ILE A 36 29.38 8.71 2.73
C ILE A 36 30.03 7.92 1.59
N PHE A 37 29.31 7.72 0.49
CA PHE A 37 29.72 6.88 -0.63
C PHE A 37 30.17 7.67 -1.87
N SER A 38 30.58 8.95 -1.65
CA SER A 38 31.16 9.77 -2.73
C SER A 38 32.35 9.07 -3.38
N GLY A 39 32.37 9.02 -4.73
CA GLY A 39 33.44 8.40 -5.50
C GLY A 39 33.43 6.86 -5.53
N ILE A 40 32.55 6.18 -4.82
CA ILE A 40 32.40 4.73 -4.89
C ILE A 40 31.49 4.39 -6.09
N PRO A 41 31.93 3.61 -7.09
CA PRO A 41 31.07 3.14 -8.17
C PRO A 41 29.87 2.33 -7.65
N ASP A 42 28.70 2.42 -8.32
CA ASP A 42 27.44 1.79 -7.89
C ASP A 42 27.56 0.30 -7.59
N LYS A 43 28.30 -0.43 -8.43
CA LYS A 43 28.52 -1.88 -8.28
C LYS A 43 29.23 -2.30 -6.99
N TYR A 44 29.90 -1.37 -6.32
CA TYR A 44 30.62 -1.61 -5.07
C TYR A 44 29.91 -1.06 -3.83
N LEU A 45 28.73 -0.47 -4.00
CA LEU A 45 27.92 -0.03 -2.87
C LEU A 45 27.53 -1.23 -1.99
N PRO A 46 27.49 -1.06 -0.65
CA PRO A 46 27.06 -2.13 0.24
C PRO A 46 25.56 -2.42 0.05
N TRP A 47 25.16 -3.65 0.38
CA TRP A 47 23.79 -4.11 0.36
C TRP A 47 23.09 -3.72 1.66
N ALA A 48 22.08 -2.87 1.55
CA ALA A 48 21.24 -2.45 2.65
C ALA A 48 20.16 -3.49 2.94
N THR A 49 19.90 -3.73 4.22
CA THR A 49 18.74 -4.48 4.69
C THR A 49 17.58 -3.54 5.01
N TYR A 50 16.38 -4.07 5.27
CA TYR A 50 15.24 -3.30 5.70
C TYR A 50 15.05 -3.39 7.21
N GLN A 51 14.67 -2.29 7.84
CA GLN A 51 14.03 -2.33 9.15
C GLN A 51 12.61 -2.84 8.96
N LEU A 52 12.31 -4.02 9.47
CA LEU A 52 10.99 -4.65 9.33
C LEU A 52 10.06 -4.28 10.49
N PRO A 53 8.73 -4.35 10.29
CA PRO A 53 7.78 -4.25 11.39
C PRO A 53 8.02 -5.31 12.48
N LEU A 54 7.65 -4.98 13.71
CA LEU A 54 7.71 -5.95 14.82
C LEU A 54 6.85 -7.19 14.48
N GLY A 55 7.32 -8.35 14.93
CA GLY A 55 6.64 -9.63 14.66
C GLY A 55 7.03 -10.29 13.34
N SER A 56 7.89 -9.67 12.53
CA SER A 56 8.44 -10.31 11.32
C SER A 56 9.31 -11.51 11.68
N ARG A 57 9.04 -12.65 11.05
CA ARG A 57 9.74 -13.92 11.22
C ARG A 57 9.55 -14.79 9.96
N PRO A 58 10.31 -15.90 9.78
CA PRO A 58 10.14 -16.76 8.61
C PRO A 58 8.67 -17.14 8.37
N GLY A 59 8.18 -16.85 7.17
CA GLY A 59 6.79 -17.10 6.77
C GLY A 59 5.74 -16.11 7.28
N ASN A 60 6.12 -15.12 8.11
CA ASN A 60 5.17 -14.12 8.62
C ASN A 60 5.82 -12.73 8.66
N GLY A 61 5.01 -11.70 8.44
CA GLY A 61 5.45 -10.31 8.48
C GLY A 61 4.93 -9.50 7.31
N GLY A 62 5.39 -8.26 7.20
CA GLY A 62 5.05 -7.34 6.11
C GLY A 62 6.27 -6.57 5.63
N ILE A 63 6.29 -6.24 4.35
CA ILE A 63 7.31 -5.38 3.74
C ILE A 63 6.69 -4.63 2.58
N ILE A 64 7.08 -3.37 2.41
CA ILE A 64 6.84 -2.59 1.18
C ILE A 64 8.19 -2.44 0.48
N PRO A 65 8.44 -3.18 -0.62
CA PRO A 65 9.72 -3.14 -1.30
C PRO A 65 9.96 -1.78 -1.97
N VAL A 66 11.12 -1.19 -1.72
CA VAL A 66 11.53 0.03 -2.42
C VAL A 66 11.88 -0.26 -3.88
N GLN A 67 11.80 0.77 -4.73
CA GLN A 67 12.16 0.72 -6.13
C GLN A 67 13.43 1.51 -6.40
N VAL A 68 14.08 1.23 -7.54
CA VAL A 68 15.23 2.03 -8.00
C VAL A 68 14.78 3.47 -8.22
N GLY A 69 15.54 4.40 -7.68
CA GLY A 69 15.23 5.84 -7.68
C GLY A 69 14.51 6.34 -6.43
N ASP A 70 13.97 5.45 -5.59
CA ASP A 70 13.33 5.88 -4.33
C ASP A 70 14.33 6.57 -3.42
N ILE A 71 13.85 7.61 -2.76
CA ILE A 71 14.60 8.32 -1.71
C ILE A 71 14.21 7.73 -0.36
N VAL A 72 15.22 7.30 0.39
CA VAL A 72 15.04 6.56 1.65
C VAL A 72 15.88 7.15 2.77
N TRP A 73 15.44 6.94 4.00
CA TRP A 73 16.26 7.16 5.19
C TRP A 73 17.10 5.91 5.46
N VAL A 74 18.40 6.11 5.61
CA VAL A 74 19.41 5.06 5.83
C VAL A 74 20.07 5.30 7.18
N ARG A 75 20.19 4.24 7.97
CA ARG A 75 21.02 4.17 9.17
C ARG A 75 22.10 3.11 8.96
N PHE A 76 23.17 3.15 9.74
CA PHE A 76 24.24 2.17 9.69
C PHE A 76 24.28 1.38 11.00
N ASP A 77 24.31 0.05 10.91
CA ASP A 77 24.37 -0.81 12.10
C ASP A 77 25.68 -0.57 12.87
N ALA A 78 25.57 -0.25 14.13
CA ALA A 78 26.68 0.16 15.00
C ALA A 78 27.59 1.27 14.38
N GLY A 79 27.06 2.05 13.43
CA GLY A 79 27.79 3.09 12.71
C GLY A 79 28.70 2.57 11.58
N ASP A 80 28.65 1.29 11.23
CA ASP A 80 29.46 0.69 10.17
C ASP A 80 28.82 0.96 8.79
N SER A 81 29.48 1.79 7.96
CA SER A 81 28.99 2.13 6.62
C SER A 81 28.82 0.92 5.67
N ARG A 82 29.41 -0.23 6.01
CA ARG A 82 29.24 -1.47 5.24
C ARG A 82 27.93 -2.20 5.55
N GLN A 83 27.21 -1.78 6.59
CA GLN A 83 25.97 -2.38 7.07
C GLN A 83 24.82 -1.36 7.08
N PRO A 84 24.41 -0.86 5.91
CA PRO A 84 23.30 0.08 5.82
C PRO A 84 21.95 -0.62 6.08
N ILE A 85 21.05 0.12 6.73
CA ILE A 85 19.67 -0.31 7.03
C ILE A 85 18.73 0.77 6.51
N ILE A 86 17.78 0.42 5.65
CA ILE A 86 16.68 1.30 5.26
C ILE A 86 15.66 1.31 6.39
N VAL A 87 15.38 2.49 6.94
CA VAL A 87 14.45 2.65 8.06
C VAL A 87 13.09 3.20 7.65
N ALA A 88 13.02 4.01 6.58
CA ALA A 88 11.78 4.58 6.06
C ALA A 88 11.98 5.16 4.66
N ALA A 89 10.87 5.45 3.96
CA ALA A 89 10.88 6.36 2.82
C ALA A 89 11.18 7.79 3.29
N ALA A 90 11.95 8.54 2.51
CA ALA A 90 12.24 9.94 2.81
C ALA A 90 11.36 10.86 1.95
N SER A 91 10.65 11.77 2.59
CA SER A 91 9.89 12.79 1.88
C SER A 91 10.81 13.67 1.04
N SER A 92 10.43 13.90 -0.21
CA SER A 92 11.15 14.73 -1.16
C SER A 92 10.18 15.39 -2.13
N MET A 93 10.64 16.42 -2.83
CA MET A 93 9.85 17.18 -3.81
C MET A 93 10.60 17.30 -5.14
N PRO A 94 10.87 16.21 -5.85
CA PRO A 94 11.53 16.28 -7.15
C PRO A 94 10.65 17.05 -8.15
N GLY A 95 11.20 18.11 -8.75
CA GLY A 95 10.43 18.96 -9.66
C GLY A 95 9.29 19.76 -9.01
N GLY A 96 9.29 19.91 -7.68
CA GLY A 96 8.26 20.65 -6.93
C GLY A 96 7.01 19.81 -6.58
N LYS A 97 6.98 18.53 -6.95
CA LYS A 97 5.87 17.60 -6.64
C LYS A 97 6.27 16.67 -5.48
N PRO A 98 5.45 16.51 -4.43
CA PRO A 98 5.71 15.56 -3.36
C PRO A 98 5.85 14.12 -3.89
N ASN A 99 6.76 13.33 -3.34
CA ASN A 99 6.87 11.90 -3.63
C ASN A 99 5.85 11.07 -2.82
N LEU A 100 4.61 11.53 -2.81
CA LEU A 100 3.46 10.93 -2.15
C LEU A 100 2.35 10.69 -3.18
N PRO A 101 1.38 9.78 -2.91
CA PRO A 101 0.16 9.68 -3.71
C PRO A 101 -0.55 11.04 -3.81
N ASP A 102 -0.97 11.44 -4.99
CA ASP A 102 -1.70 12.69 -5.21
C ASP A 102 -2.98 12.77 -4.38
N ASP A 103 -3.56 11.62 -4.06
CA ASP A 103 -4.76 11.47 -3.24
C ASP A 103 -4.61 12.03 -1.80
N VAL A 104 -3.37 12.10 -1.27
CA VAL A 104 -3.10 12.65 0.08
C VAL A 104 -3.10 14.17 0.12
N TRP A 105 -2.64 14.83 -0.95
CA TRP A 105 -2.40 16.27 -0.98
C TRP A 105 -3.23 17.01 -2.03
N GLN A 106 -4.29 16.37 -2.55
CA GLN A 106 -5.19 16.89 -3.58
C GLN A 106 -4.44 17.25 -4.88
N GLY A 107 -3.45 16.43 -5.22
CA GLY A 107 -2.67 16.61 -6.45
C GLY A 107 -3.51 16.39 -7.70
N PRO A 108 -3.00 16.82 -8.87
CA PRO A 108 -3.74 16.77 -10.14
C PRO A 108 -4.05 15.35 -10.61
N ASP A 109 -3.26 14.33 -10.17
CA ASP A 109 -3.45 12.93 -10.53
C ASP A 109 -4.16 12.14 -9.43
N SER A 110 -4.91 12.82 -8.53
CA SER A 110 -5.79 12.17 -7.54
C SER A 110 -6.85 11.33 -8.24
N TYR A 111 -7.07 10.12 -7.74
CA TYR A 111 -7.99 9.19 -8.38
C TYR A 111 -9.45 9.65 -8.23
N GLN A 112 -10.18 9.65 -9.34
CA GLN A 112 -11.62 9.91 -9.35
C GLN A 112 -12.38 8.60 -9.30
N HIS A 113 -13.09 8.36 -8.19
CA HIS A 113 -13.84 7.13 -7.99
C HIS A 113 -15.02 7.05 -8.93
N LYS A 114 -15.15 5.93 -9.63
CA LYS A 114 -16.30 5.63 -10.47
C LYS A 114 -17.52 5.31 -9.63
N ARG A 115 -18.70 5.64 -10.14
CA ARG A 115 -20.00 5.37 -9.55
C ARG A 115 -20.98 4.94 -10.64
N ALA A 116 -21.82 3.98 -10.31
CA ALA A 116 -22.98 3.65 -11.11
C ALA A 116 -24.15 4.62 -10.80
N GLU A 117 -25.15 4.63 -11.65
CA GLU A 117 -26.37 5.41 -11.41
C GLU A 117 -27.04 4.96 -10.11
N GLY A 118 -27.37 5.90 -9.26
CA GLY A 118 -27.98 5.64 -7.93
C GLY A 118 -27.00 5.32 -6.81
N GLU A 119 -25.72 5.16 -7.10
CA GLU A 119 -24.72 5.03 -6.03
C GLU A 119 -24.41 6.38 -5.37
N PRO A 120 -24.15 6.40 -4.04
CA PRO A 120 -23.76 7.63 -3.35
C PRO A 120 -22.48 8.24 -3.92
N ALA A 121 -22.41 9.57 -3.98
CA ALA A 121 -21.19 10.26 -4.39
C ALA A 121 -20.03 9.88 -3.44
N PRO A 122 -18.80 9.72 -3.96
CA PRO A 122 -17.63 9.46 -3.13
C PRO A 122 -17.30 10.69 -2.29
N ASP A 123 -16.77 10.48 -1.08
CA ASP A 123 -16.23 11.56 -0.27
C ASP A 123 -15.15 12.32 -1.03
N THR A 124 -15.08 13.62 -0.85
CA THR A 124 -13.99 14.44 -1.35
C THR A 124 -12.77 14.23 -0.46
N PRO A 125 -11.60 13.87 -1.01
CA PRO A 125 -10.37 13.72 -0.24
C PRO A 125 -9.99 15.02 0.49
N GLY A 126 -9.64 14.91 1.78
CA GLY A 126 -9.10 16.02 2.56
C GLY A 126 -7.61 16.22 2.30
N TYR A 127 -7.14 17.47 2.31
CA TYR A 127 -5.70 17.74 2.25
C TYR A 127 -5.03 17.31 3.55
N ALA A 128 -4.12 16.33 3.45
CA ALA A 128 -3.38 15.76 4.58
C ALA A 128 -4.27 15.18 5.71
N GLU A 129 -5.48 14.75 5.37
CA GLU A 129 -6.45 14.18 6.33
C GLU A 129 -6.65 12.69 6.12
N ASP A 130 -6.67 12.24 4.86
CA ASP A 130 -6.92 10.84 4.52
C ASP A 130 -5.68 9.97 4.76
N VAL A 131 -5.90 8.73 5.20
CA VAL A 131 -4.86 7.68 5.18
C VAL A 131 -4.92 6.97 3.84
N VAL A 132 -3.80 6.97 3.11
CA VAL A 132 -3.74 6.43 1.74
C VAL A 132 -2.58 5.45 1.58
N PHE A 133 -2.88 4.26 1.04
CA PHE A 133 -1.90 3.31 0.52
C PHE A 133 -2.16 3.09 -0.97
N LYS A 134 -1.26 3.57 -1.82
CA LYS A 134 -1.35 3.44 -3.28
C LYS A 134 -0.12 2.72 -3.80
N GLN A 135 -0.31 1.51 -4.31
CA GLN A 135 0.76 0.70 -4.89
C GLN A 135 0.24 -0.05 -6.10
N HIS A 136 1.04 -0.10 -7.17
CA HIS A 136 0.66 -0.72 -8.43
C HIS A 136 -0.69 -0.17 -8.93
N ASN A 137 -1.69 -1.01 -9.10
CA ASN A 137 -3.07 -0.62 -9.47
C ASN A 137 -4.05 -0.69 -8.29
N GLY A 138 -3.56 -0.75 -7.05
CA GLY A 138 -4.38 -0.80 -5.84
C GLY A 138 -4.33 0.51 -5.07
N LEU A 139 -5.48 0.92 -4.56
CA LEU A 139 -5.65 2.08 -3.69
C LEU A 139 -6.48 1.67 -2.48
N ILE A 140 -5.96 1.90 -1.28
CA ILE A 140 -6.69 1.74 -0.01
C ILE A 140 -6.75 3.12 0.62
N GLN A 141 -7.95 3.55 1.00
CA GLN A 141 -8.19 4.85 1.64
C GLN A 141 -9.04 4.68 2.89
N LEU A 142 -8.66 5.43 3.94
CA LEU A 142 -9.54 5.75 5.05
C LEU A 142 -9.71 7.26 4.98
N THR A 143 -10.91 7.69 4.63
CA THR A 143 -11.21 9.10 4.37
C THR A 143 -11.54 9.86 5.65
N GLN A 144 -11.27 11.15 5.67
CA GLN A 144 -11.72 12.03 6.75
C GLN A 144 -13.23 11.97 6.96
N GLY A 145 -14.01 11.78 5.88
CA GLY A 145 -15.46 11.61 5.93
C GLY A 145 -15.91 10.30 6.57
N GLY A 146 -14.99 9.38 6.89
CA GLY A 146 -15.24 8.11 7.57
C GLY A 146 -15.49 6.92 6.65
N SER A 147 -15.28 7.04 5.34
CA SER A 147 -15.35 5.90 4.43
C SER A 147 -14.06 5.07 4.47
N ILE A 148 -14.20 3.75 4.31
CA ILE A 148 -13.09 2.82 4.09
C ILE A 148 -13.23 2.25 2.69
N ARG A 149 -12.23 2.45 1.82
CA ARG A 149 -12.26 2.04 0.41
C ARG A 149 -11.09 1.15 0.04
N VAL A 150 -11.36 0.17 -0.80
CA VAL A 150 -10.37 -0.61 -1.53
C VAL A 150 -10.74 -0.56 -3.01
N THR A 151 -9.88 0.03 -3.82
CA THR A 151 -10.16 0.27 -5.25
C THR A 151 -9.06 -0.31 -6.13
N GLN A 152 -9.46 -0.97 -7.21
CA GLN A 152 -8.58 -1.35 -8.31
C GLN A 152 -8.62 -0.24 -9.36
N LEU A 153 -7.49 0.48 -9.54
CA LEU A 153 -7.46 1.76 -10.25
C LEU A 153 -7.74 1.67 -11.75
N SER A 154 -7.30 0.60 -12.41
CA SER A 154 -7.45 0.50 -13.88
C SER A 154 -8.90 0.20 -14.29
N SER A 155 -9.64 -0.61 -13.52
CA SER A 155 -11.06 -0.89 -13.79
C SER A 155 -12.00 0.08 -13.10
N GLY A 156 -11.68 0.52 -11.90
CA GLY A 156 -12.59 1.28 -11.03
C GLY A 156 -13.38 0.40 -10.07
N THR A 157 -13.22 -0.92 -10.16
CA THR A 157 -13.87 -1.85 -9.21
C THR A 157 -13.49 -1.52 -7.77
N ALA A 158 -14.47 -1.41 -6.88
CA ALA A 158 -14.25 -0.98 -5.51
C ALA A 158 -15.15 -1.71 -4.51
N ILE A 159 -14.62 -1.82 -3.30
CA ILE A 159 -15.38 -2.16 -2.10
C ILE A 159 -15.28 -0.95 -1.17
N GLU A 160 -16.41 -0.45 -0.70
CA GLU A 160 -16.45 0.71 0.16
C GLU A 160 -17.41 0.49 1.33
N ILE A 161 -17.01 0.90 2.52
CA ILE A 161 -17.86 1.01 3.69
C ILE A 161 -18.09 2.50 3.91
N LEU A 162 -19.33 2.94 3.79
CA LEU A 162 -19.73 4.34 3.98
C LEU A 162 -19.91 4.68 5.46
N PRO A 163 -19.88 5.98 5.85
CA PRO A 163 -20.02 6.41 7.24
C PRO A 163 -21.36 6.02 7.88
N ASP A 164 -22.40 5.84 7.09
CA ASP A 164 -23.73 5.39 7.54
C ASP A 164 -23.84 3.87 7.75
N GLY A 165 -22.72 3.12 7.50
CA GLY A 165 -22.67 1.67 7.60
C GLY A 165 -23.08 0.93 6.32
N THR A 166 -23.39 1.63 5.24
CA THR A 166 -23.65 1.01 3.93
C THR A 166 -22.38 0.37 3.37
N ILE A 167 -22.49 -0.87 2.87
CA ILE A 167 -21.43 -1.54 2.12
C ILE A 167 -21.75 -1.43 0.64
N LEU A 168 -20.86 -0.79 -0.13
CA LEU A 168 -20.95 -0.65 -1.56
C LEU A 168 -20.00 -1.63 -2.24
N LEU A 169 -20.50 -2.44 -3.16
CA LEU A 169 -19.73 -3.32 -4.03
C LEU A 169 -19.91 -2.84 -5.47
N HIS A 170 -18.95 -2.08 -5.96
CA HIS A 170 -18.93 -1.57 -7.31
C HIS A 170 -18.04 -2.45 -8.21
N GLY A 171 -18.65 -3.13 -9.18
CA GLY A 171 -17.95 -4.00 -10.13
C GLY A 171 -18.17 -3.53 -11.57
N GLU A 172 -17.13 -3.12 -12.26
CA GLU A 172 -17.21 -2.66 -13.67
C GLU A 172 -17.62 -3.76 -14.67
N ASN A 173 -17.36 -5.03 -14.33
CA ASN A 173 -17.70 -6.15 -15.24
C ASN A 173 -18.68 -7.13 -14.61
N ALA A 174 -18.34 -7.69 -13.46
CA ALA A 174 -19.16 -8.70 -12.80
C ALA A 174 -18.84 -8.79 -11.31
N ILE A 175 -19.84 -9.22 -10.54
CA ILE A 175 -19.67 -9.66 -9.16
C ILE A 175 -19.95 -11.16 -9.13
N THR A 176 -18.94 -11.96 -8.83
CA THR A 176 -19.05 -13.41 -8.71
C THR A 176 -18.96 -13.83 -7.25
N MET A 177 -20.01 -14.50 -6.77
CA MET A 177 -20.04 -15.09 -5.43
C MET A 177 -20.15 -16.61 -5.58
N SER A 178 -19.20 -17.35 -4.98
CA SER A 178 -19.24 -18.83 -4.99
C SER A 178 -18.92 -19.40 -3.60
N ALA A 179 -19.64 -20.43 -3.23
CA ALA A 179 -19.36 -21.19 -2.01
C ALA A 179 -19.73 -22.67 -2.26
N PRO A 180 -18.94 -23.63 -1.75
CA PRO A 180 -19.20 -25.05 -2.00
C PRO A 180 -20.46 -25.56 -1.32
N THR A 181 -20.93 -24.93 -0.27
CA THR A 181 -22.05 -25.43 0.53
C THR A 181 -23.28 -24.53 0.53
N ARG A 182 -23.10 -23.21 0.65
CA ARG A 182 -24.24 -22.29 0.78
C ARG A 182 -23.86 -20.84 0.49
N ILE A 183 -24.74 -20.14 -0.26
CA ILE A 183 -24.79 -18.68 -0.32
C ILE A 183 -26.15 -18.25 0.24
N LYS A 184 -26.16 -17.32 1.22
CA LYS A 184 -27.38 -16.78 1.81
C LYS A 184 -27.33 -15.27 1.88
N MET A 185 -28.37 -14.62 1.39
CA MET A 185 -28.63 -13.18 1.55
C MET A 185 -29.88 -13.00 2.39
N THR A 186 -29.83 -12.11 3.38
CA THR A 186 -30.94 -11.85 4.29
C THR A 186 -31.17 -10.35 4.44
N CYS A 187 -32.42 -9.93 4.36
CA CYS A 187 -32.86 -8.56 4.60
C CYS A 187 -34.17 -8.60 5.42
N GLY A 188 -34.09 -8.27 6.72
CA GLY A 188 -35.21 -8.39 7.63
C GLY A 188 -35.81 -9.80 7.63
N ALA A 189 -37.10 -9.93 7.30
CA ALA A 189 -37.83 -11.20 7.23
C ALA A 189 -37.65 -11.95 5.89
N SER A 190 -36.95 -11.37 4.93
CA SER A 190 -36.73 -11.93 3.59
C SER A 190 -35.34 -12.55 3.45
N SER A 191 -35.26 -13.66 2.73
CA SER A 191 -33.97 -14.29 2.41
C SER A 191 -33.97 -15.01 1.08
N LEU A 192 -32.79 -15.06 0.44
CA LEU A 192 -32.48 -15.92 -0.69
C LEU A 192 -31.33 -16.85 -0.28
N GLU A 193 -31.55 -18.15 -0.40
CA GLU A 193 -30.56 -19.16 -0.05
C GLU A 193 -30.33 -20.11 -1.23
N MET A 194 -29.09 -20.33 -1.58
CA MET A 194 -28.64 -21.27 -2.61
C MET A 194 -27.77 -22.34 -1.97
N THR A 195 -28.06 -23.59 -2.28
CA THR A 195 -27.27 -24.78 -1.90
C THR A 195 -27.07 -25.64 -3.14
N PRO A 196 -26.19 -26.65 -3.13
CA PRO A 196 -25.92 -27.48 -4.32
C PRO A 196 -27.14 -28.11 -4.99
N GLY A 197 -28.21 -28.34 -4.25
CA GLY A 197 -29.42 -28.98 -4.79
C GLY A 197 -30.68 -28.11 -4.73
N ASN A 198 -30.59 -26.85 -4.27
CA ASN A 198 -31.79 -26.05 -4.03
C ASN A 198 -31.52 -24.55 -4.05
N ILE A 199 -32.48 -23.79 -4.59
CA ILE A 199 -32.59 -22.34 -4.43
C ILE A 199 -33.90 -22.04 -3.69
N LYS A 200 -33.80 -21.44 -2.50
CA LYS A 200 -34.94 -21.11 -1.66
C LYS A 200 -35.08 -19.60 -1.49
N ALA A 201 -36.17 -19.03 -1.94
CA ALA A 201 -36.58 -17.66 -1.61
C ALA A 201 -37.67 -17.72 -0.53
N GLN A 202 -37.52 -16.90 0.49
CA GLN A 202 -38.48 -16.77 1.59
C GLN A 202 -38.75 -15.29 1.85
N SER A 203 -39.99 -14.88 1.86
CA SER A 203 -40.45 -13.52 2.15
C SER A 203 -41.93 -13.56 2.54
N PRO A 204 -42.42 -12.60 3.33
CA PRO A 204 -43.86 -12.44 3.54
C PRO A 204 -44.65 -12.24 2.24
N ARG A 205 -44.03 -11.66 1.22
CA ARG A 205 -44.58 -11.53 -0.14
C ARG A 205 -43.47 -11.71 -1.17
N ILE A 206 -43.76 -12.45 -2.23
CA ILE A 206 -42.86 -12.64 -3.39
C ILE A 206 -43.69 -12.29 -4.63
N ASP A 207 -43.25 -11.26 -5.39
CA ASP A 207 -43.86 -10.85 -6.63
C ASP A 207 -42.99 -11.36 -7.81
N PHE A 208 -43.58 -12.04 -8.77
CA PHE A 208 -42.98 -12.42 -10.03
C PHE A 208 -43.64 -11.59 -11.15
N ASN A 209 -42.88 -10.68 -11.77
CA ASN A 209 -43.32 -9.87 -12.91
C ASN A 209 -42.93 -10.52 -14.21
#